data_df151a69dbff4c0c5ec5295af01a5fc3
#
_entry.id   df151a69dbff4c0c5ec5295af01a5fc3
#
_cell.length_a   1.000
_cell.length_b   1.000
_cell.length_c   1.000
_cell.angle_alpha   90.00
_cell.angle_beta   90.00
_cell.angle_gamma   90.00
#
_symmetry.space_group_name_H-M   'P 1'
#
loop_
_entity.id
_entity.type
_entity.pdbx_description
1 polymer ?
#
loop_
_entity_poly.entity_id
_entity_poly.type
_entity_poly.pdbx_seq_one_letter_code
_entity_poly.pdbx_strand_id
1 'polypeptide(L)'
;MGNYILDTNVIIKLWNKEETIFNDILQENEIIVIDEILKELAKKERMLFKGELIMSERFMKLIPYRIKLDNIMAENFIKEINFDHIKGEFYYYNGKKISKNDLLLIVALKEKCEFSLVTEDFNLSYIAKELLGEKRVLNIKDILM
;
A
#
# COMPACT_ATOMS: atom_id res chain seq x y z
N MET A 1 -1.87 19.54 1.25
CA MET A 1 -0.69 18.68 1.06
C MET A 1 -0.61 17.61 2.14
N GLY A 2 -0.44 16.37 1.75
CA GLY A 2 -0.40 15.26 2.69
C GLY A 2 0.76 14.31 2.42
N ASN A 3 0.91 13.32 3.28
CA ASN A 3 1.92 12.28 3.18
C ASN A 3 1.20 10.94 3.19
N TYR A 4 1.21 10.22 2.07
CA TYR A 4 0.37 9.04 1.91
C TYR A 4 1.15 7.81 1.47
N ILE A 5 0.84 6.67 2.10
CA ILE A 5 1.26 5.34 1.66
C ILE A 5 0.07 4.71 0.96
N LEU A 6 0.23 4.29 -0.29
CA LEU A 6 -0.88 3.81 -1.10
C LEU A 6 -0.93 2.29 -1.17
N ASP A 7 -2.12 1.74 -0.96
CA ASP A 7 -2.43 0.33 -1.15
C ASP A 7 -2.71 0.04 -2.63
N THR A 8 -2.55 -1.21 -3.04
CA THR A 8 -2.77 -1.67 -4.42
C THR A 8 -4.14 -1.26 -4.95
N ASN A 9 -5.20 -1.55 -4.21
CA ASN A 9 -6.57 -1.27 -4.66
C ASN A 9 -6.84 0.22 -4.81
N VAL A 10 -6.23 1.03 -3.97
CA VAL A 10 -6.34 2.49 -4.07
C VAL A 10 -5.72 2.98 -5.37
N ILE A 11 -4.53 2.48 -5.71
CA ILE A 11 -3.86 2.85 -6.95
C ILE A 11 -4.71 2.45 -8.16
N ILE A 12 -5.23 1.23 -8.18
CA ILE A 12 -6.06 0.75 -9.28
C ILE A 12 -7.34 1.59 -9.42
N LYS A 13 -7.99 1.90 -8.32
CA LYS A 13 -9.20 2.75 -8.35
C LYS A 13 -8.90 4.15 -8.85
N LEU A 14 -7.79 4.74 -8.43
CA LEU A 14 -7.40 6.07 -8.90
C LEU A 14 -7.06 6.06 -10.38
N TRP A 15 -6.38 5.03 -10.86
CA TRP A 15 -6.10 4.87 -12.29
C TRP A 15 -7.39 4.80 -13.13
N ASN A 16 -8.42 4.13 -12.59
CA ASN A 16 -9.66 3.90 -13.32
C ASN A 16 -10.64 5.08 -13.24
N LYS A 17 -10.36 6.08 -12.41
CA LYS A 17 -11.18 7.30 -12.36
C LYS A 17 -10.78 8.28 -13.46
N GLU A 18 -9.82 9.12 -13.18
CA GLU A 18 -9.26 10.06 -14.14
C GLU A 18 -7.75 10.15 -13.93
N GLU A 19 -7.01 9.95 -15.00
CA GLU A 19 -5.55 9.98 -14.95
C GLU A 19 -5.02 11.33 -14.43
N THR A 20 -5.67 12.42 -14.80
CA THR A 20 -5.27 13.76 -14.34
C THR A 20 -5.39 13.91 -12.83
N ILE A 21 -6.44 13.35 -12.21
CA ILE A 21 -6.63 13.41 -10.77
C ILE A 21 -5.50 12.68 -10.06
N PHE A 22 -5.14 11.50 -10.54
CA PHE A 22 -4.06 10.73 -9.92
C PHE A 22 -2.71 11.45 -10.08
N ASN A 23 -2.44 11.98 -11.27
CA ASN A 23 -1.21 12.76 -11.49
C ASN A 23 -1.12 13.95 -10.55
N ASP A 24 -2.22 14.66 -10.31
CA ASP A 24 -2.26 15.77 -9.37
C ASP A 24 -1.96 15.31 -7.94
N ILE A 25 -2.54 14.17 -7.52
CA ILE A 25 -2.27 13.60 -6.20
C ILE A 25 -0.77 13.29 -6.05
N LEU A 26 -0.16 12.70 -7.07
CA LEU A 26 1.26 12.36 -7.05
C LEU A 26 2.13 13.61 -6.98
N GLN A 27 1.75 14.70 -7.63
CA GLN A 27 2.53 15.93 -7.67
C GLN A 27 2.37 16.80 -6.44
N GLU A 28 1.18 16.83 -5.86
CA GLU A 28 0.86 17.74 -4.76
C GLU A 28 1.11 17.17 -3.37
N ASN A 29 1.45 15.90 -3.28
CA ASN A 29 1.63 15.21 -2.00
C ASN A 29 2.93 14.41 -1.98
N GLU A 30 3.37 14.07 -0.77
CA GLU A 30 4.42 13.08 -0.59
C GLU A 30 3.79 11.70 -0.68
N ILE A 31 4.20 10.90 -1.65
CA ILE A 31 3.63 9.58 -1.91
C ILE A 31 4.69 8.51 -1.73
N ILE A 32 4.30 7.44 -1.07
CA ILE A 32 5.12 6.24 -0.92
C ILE A 32 4.36 5.03 -1.47
N VAL A 33 5.04 4.26 -2.30
CA VAL A 33 4.56 2.96 -2.75
C VAL A 33 5.64 1.94 -2.39
N ILE A 34 5.33 0.99 -1.52
CA ILE A 34 6.34 0.00 -1.13
C ILE A 34 6.61 -0.97 -2.27
N ASP A 35 7.82 -1.53 -2.28
CA ASP A 35 8.29 -2.39 -3.37
C ASP A 35 7.36 -3.58 -3.63
N GLU A 36 6.82 -4.20 -2.59
CA GLU A 36 5.90 -5.34 -2.70
C GLU A 36 4.61 -4.98 -3.42
N ILE A 37 4.11 -3.76 -3.21
CA ILE A 37 2.91 -3.25 -3.92
C ILE A 37 3.23 -3.04 -5.40
N LEU A 38 4.40 -2.50 -5.72
CA LEU A 38 4.81 -2.37 -7.11
C LEU A 38 4.94 -3.73 -7.79
N LYS A 39 5.41 -4.74 -7.09
CA LYS A 39 5.49 -6.10 -7.64
C LYS A 39 4.11 -6.69 -7.94
N GLU A 40 3.12 -6.45 -7.06
CA GLU A 40 1.74 -6.86 -7.33
C GLU A 40 1.17 -6.15 -8.56
N LEU A 41 1.36 -4.84 -8.64
CA LEU A 41 0.89 -4.05 -9.77
C LEU A 41 1.57 -4.47 -11.07
N ALA A 42 2.86 -4.77 -11.01
CA ALA A 42 3.62 -5.22 -12.18
C ALA A 42 2.99 -6.46 -12.81
N LYS A 43 2.53 -7.40 -12.00
CA LYS A 43 1.86 -8.61 -12.49
C LYS A 43 0.56 -8.30 -13.21
N LYS A 44 -0.16 -7.26 -12.79
CA LYS A 44 -1.45 -6.86 -13.37
C LYS A 44 -1.30 -5.94 -14.58
N GLU A 45 -0.21 -5.16 -14.63
CA GLU A 45 0.00 -4.15 -15.65
C GLU A 45 0.92 -4.59 -16.78
N ARG A 46 1.32 -5.85 -16.83
CA ARG A 46 2.11 -6.39 -17.93
C ARG A 46 1.28 -6.36 -19.21
N MET A 47 1.89 -5.87 -20.27
CA MET A 47 1.28 -5.83 -21.58
C MET A 47 2.14 -6.58 -22.58
N LEU A 48 1.49 -7.31 -23.50
CA LEU A 48 2.19 -8.00 -24.58
C LEU A 48 2.15 -7.08 -25.82
N PHE A 49 3.34 -6.70 -26.27
CA PHE A 49 3.49 -5.86 -27.46
C PHE A 49 4.56 -6.46 -28.37
N LYS A 50 4.19 -6.81 -29.60
CA LYS A 50 5.08 -7.41 -30.60
C LYS A 50 5.86 -8.62 -30.06
N GLY A 51 5.20 -9.44 -29.22
CA GLY A 51 5.81 -10.64 -28.64
C GLY A 51 6.64 -10.40 -27.40
N GLU A 52 6.79 -9.15 -26.96
CA GLU A 52 7.56 -8.80 -25.76
C GLU A 52 6.63 -8.30 -24.65
N LEU A 53 6.97 -8.64 -23.39
CA LEU A 53 6.26 -8.12 -22.22
C LEU A 53 6.79 -6.74 -21.89
N ILE A 54 5.89 -5.75 -21.87
CA ILE A 54 6.23 -4.38 -21.48
C ILE A 54 5.35 -3.94 -20.34
N MET A 55 5.79 -2.92 -19.61
CA MET A 55 5.03 -2.32 -18.53
C MET A 55 4.23 -1.14 -19.05
N SER A 56 3.04 -0.89 -18.46
CA SER A 56 2.21 0.24 -18.85
C SER A 56 2.89 1.56 -18.44
N GLU A 57 2.53 2.63 -19.16
CA GLU A 57 3.06 3.97 -18.88
C GLU A 57 2.68 4.44 -17.49
N ARG A 58 1.43 4.19 -17.08
CA ARG A 58 0.95 4.59 -15.76
C ARG A 58 1.67 3.86 -14.63
N PHE A 59 2.07 2.61 -14.85
CA PHE A 59 2.90 1.88 -13.89
C PHE A 59 4.29 2.51 -13.77
N MET A 60 4.90 2.84 -14.92
CA MET A 60 6.25 3.42 -14.94
C MET A 60 6.30 4.75 -14.17
N LYS A 61 5.21 5.50 -14.15
CA LYS A 61 5.13 6.76 -13.40
C LYS A 61 5.17 6.58 -11.89
N LEU A 62 4.88 5.38 -11.39
CA LEU A 62 4.92 5.08 -9.96
C LEU A 62 6.32 4.75 -9.46
N ILE A 63 7.21 4.33 -10.32
CA ILE A 63 8.56 3.87 -9.93
C ILE A 63 9.31 4.92 -9.09
N PRO A 64 9.26 6.23 -9.41
CA PRO A 64 9.96 7.23 -8.59
C PRO A 64 9.48 7.31 -7.13
N TYR A 65 8.29 6.80 -6.83
CA TYR A 65 7.71 6.85 -5.48
C TYR A 65 7.97 5.58 -4.68
N ARG A 66 8.73 4.65 -5.25
CA ARG A 66 9.03 3.36 -4.63
C ARG A 66 9.95 3.53 -3.43
N ILE A 67 9.61 2.81 -2.35
CA ILE A 67 10.55 2.61 -1.25
C ILE A 67 10.73 1.12 -0.99
N LYS A 68 11.87 0.78 -0.43
CA LYS A 68 12.19 -0.58 -0.02
C LYS A 68 12.28 -0.62 1.49
N LEU A 69 11.52 -1.50 2.12
CA LEU A 69 11.54 -1.66 3.57
C LEU A 69 12.76 -2.44 4.02
N ASP A 70 13.25 -2.10 5.22
CA ASP A 70 14.30 -2.88 5.87
C ASP A 70 13.70 -4.19 6.36
N ASN A 71 14.21 -5.32 5.86
CA ASN A 71 13.69 -6.64 6.18
C ASN A 71 13.82 -6.99 7.67
N ILE A 72 14.93 -6.61 8.28
CA ILE A 72 15.18 -6.92 9.70
C ILE A 72 14.20 -6.15 10.58
N MET A 73 13.98 -4.88 10.28
CA MET A 73 13.05 -4.05 11.02
C MET A 73 11.61 -4.52 10.84
N ALA A 74 11.24 -4.90 9.60
CA ALA A 74 9.92 -5.46 9.32
C ALA A 74 9.68 -6.74 10.12
N GLU A 75 10.64 -7.67 10.10
CA GLU A 75 10.53 -8.92 10.85
C GLU A 75 10.40 -8.67 12.36
N ASN A 76 11.17 -7.74 12.90
CA ASN A 76 11.12 -7.42 14.32
C ASN A 76 9.76 -6.84 14.72
N PHE A 77 9.21 -5.94 13.91
CA PHE A 77 7.89 -5.37 14.18
C PHE A 77 6.80 -6.45 14.12
N ILE A 78 6.85 -7.31 13.09
CA ILE A 78 5.88 -8.39 12.93
C ILE A 78 5.89 -9.33 14.13
N LYS A 79 7.07 -9.65 14.66
CA LYS A 79 7.21 -10.51 15.84
C LYS A 79 6.60 -9.91 17.10
N GLU A 80 6.50 -8.61 17.19
CA GLU A 80 5.90 -7.93 18.34
C GLU A 80 4.37 -7.94 18.32
N ILE A 81 3.75 -8.25 17.19
CA ILE A 81 2.30 -8.25 17.06
C ILE A 81 1.73 -9.57 17.58
N ASN A 82 0.71 -9.47 18.43
CA ASN A 82 0.01 -10.63 18.97
C ASN A 82 -1.07 -11.13 17.99
N PHE A 83 -0.64 -11.92 17.02
CA PHE A 83 -1.59 -12.55 16.10
C PHE A 83 -2.33 -13.69 16.79
N ASP A 84 -3.61 -13.90 16.40
CA ASP A 84 -4.38 -15.04 16.88
C ASP A 84 -3.72 -16.35 16.44
N HIS A 85 -3.33 -16.39 15.16
CA HIS A 85 -2.58 -17.50 14.57
C HIS A 85 -2.05 -17.06 13.20
N ILE A 86 -1.15 -17.87 12.64
CA ILE A 86 -0.58 -17.66 11.31
C ILE A 86 -0.80 -18.94 10.53
N LYS A 87 -1.36 -18.84 9.33
CA LYS A 87 -1.62 -19.99 8.47
C LYS A 87 -1.16 -19.71 7.04
N GLY A 88 -0.08 -20.39 6.62
CA GLY A 88 0.51 -20.14 5.31
C GLY A 88 1.05 -18.72 5.22
N GLU A 89 0.58 -17.99 4.22
CA GLU A 89 0.98 -16.60 3.98
C GLU A 89 0.05 -15.58 4.66
N PHE A 90 -0.90 -16.06 5.46
CA PHE A 90 -1.90 -15.20 6.07
C PHE A 90 -1.74 -15.13 7.58
N TYR A 91 -1.98 -13.94 8.10
CA TYR A 91 -1.94 -13.65 9.52
C TYR A 91 -3.35 -13.31 9.98
N TYR A 92 -3.70 -13.71 11.19
CA TYR A 92 -5.04 -13.48 11.75
C TYR A 92 -4.90 -12.64 13.02
N TYR A 93 -5.63 -11.53 13.05
CA TYR A 93 -5.60 -10.60 14.17
C TYR A 93 -7.02 -10.22 14.54
N ASN A 94 -7.45 -10.53 15.77
CA ASN A 94 -8.84 -10.31 16.24
C ASN A 94 -9.87 -10.83 15.25
N GLY A 95 -9.65 -12.03 14.71
CA GLY A 95 -10.54 -12.66 13.74
C GLY A 95 -10.45 -12.12 12.32
N LYS A 96 -9.58 -11.16 12.08
CA LYS A 96 -9.41 -10.55 10.74
C LYS A 96 -8.18 -11.13 10.05
N LYS A 97 -8.37 -11.55 8.81
CA LYS A 97 -7.30 -12.11 7.97
C LYS A 97 -6.57 -11.02 7.22
N ILE A 98 -5.25 -11.07 7.21
CA ILE A 98 -4.42 -10.11 6.49
C ILE A 98 -3.27 -10.84 5.78
N SER A 99 -2.95 -10.42 4.55
CA SER A 99 -1.83 -10.96 3.79
C SER A 99 -0.50 -10.37 4.27
N LYS A 100 0.60 -11.03 3.87
CA LYS A 100 1.95 -10.51 4.17
C LYS A 100 2.17 -9.12 3.56
N ASN A 101 1.73 -8.91 2.33
CA ASN A 101 1.91 -7.61 1.66
C ASN A 101 1.13 -6.49 2.36
N ASP A 102 -0.10 -6.79 2.80
CA ASP A 102 -0.88 -5.82 3.58
C ASP A 102 -0.22 -5.53 4.92
N LEU A 103 0.35 -6.55 5.55
CA LEU A 103 1.07 -6.38 6.80
C LEU A 103 2.30 -5.50 6.61
N LEU A 104 2.98 -5.62 5.46
CA LEU A 104 4.13 -4.76 5.13
C LEU A 104 3.72 -3.29 4.96
N LEU A 105 2.49 -3.02 4.53
CA LEU A 105 1.97 -1.66 4.51
C LEU A 105 1.87 -1.09 5.93
N ILE A 106 1.47 -1.90 6.90
CA ILE A 106 1.43 -1.49 8.31
C ILE A 106 2.85 -1.25 8.83
N VAL A 107 3.81 -2.08 8.44
CA VAL A 107 5.22 -1.86 8.79
C VAL A 107 5.70 -0.52 8.25
N ALA A 108 5.40 -0.21 7.00
CA ALA A 108 5.75 1.07 6.39
C ALA A 108 5.13 2.24 7.16
N LEU A 109 3.86 2.10 7.55
CA LEU A 109 3.16 3.11 8.33
C LEU A 109 3.80 3.33 9.70
N LYS A 110 4.22 2.26 10.35
CA LYS A 110 4.93 2.31 11.62
C LYS A 110 6.25 3.08 11.48
N GLU A 111 6.97 2.79 10.40
CA GLU A 111 8.29 3.38 10.16
C GLU A 111 8.20 4.86 9.75
N LYS A 112 7.20 5.21 8.97
CA LYS A 112 7.00 6.57 8.45
C LYS A 112 5.98 7.32 9.29
N CYS A 113 6.43 7.88 10.40
CA CYS A 113 5.56 8.48 11.43
C CYS A 113 4.66 9.61 10.92
N GLU A 114 5.08 10.31 9.87
CA GLU A 114 4.34 11.46 9.33
C GLU A 114 3.37 11.09 8.21
N PHE A 115 3.35 9.81 7.82
CA PHE A 115 2.51 9.34 6.72
C PHE A 115 1.21 8.72 7.23
N SER A 116 0.21 8.72 6.35
CA SER A 116 -1.05 8.02 6.57
C SER A 116 -1.22 6.93 5.51
N LEU A 117 -1.76 5.80 5.91
CA LEU A 117 -2.08 4.72 4.99
C LEU A 117 -3.41 5.00 4.31
N VAL A 118 -3.46 4.92 2.99
CA VAL A 118 -4.71 5.07 2.23
C VAL A 118 -5.11 3.70 1.71
N THR A 119 -6.23 3.20 2.18
CA THR A 119 -6.74 1.88 1.81
C THR A 119 -8.26 1.85 1.82
N GLU A 120 -8.84 0.97 1.00
CA GLU A 120 -10.27 0.65 1.01
C GLU A 120 -10.52 -0.75 1.55
N ASP A 121 -9.47 -1.47 1.95
CA ASP A 121 -9.58 -2.81 2.53
C ASP A 121 -9.98 -2.73 4.00
N PHE A 122 -11.11 -3.34 4.34
CA PHE A 122 -11.65 -3.26 5.70
C PHE A 122 -10.71 -3.91 6.73
N ASN A 123 -10.20 -5.10 6.44
CA ASN A 123 -9.34 -5.81 7.39
C ASN A 123 -8.02 -5.08 7.62
N LEU A 124 -7.39 -4.62 6.54
CA LEU A 124 -6.17 -3.84 6.64
C LEU A 124 -6.40 -2.56 7.43
N SER A 125 -7.47 -1.84 7.13
CA SER A 125 -7.81 -0.61 7.86
C SER A 125 -8.03 -0.87 9.35
N TYR A 126 -8.79 -1.91 9.68
CA TYR A 126 -9.06 -2.27 11.07
C TYR A 126 -7.79 -2.57 11.85
N ILE A 127 -6.94 -3.44 11.30
CA ILE A 127 -5.71 -3.85 11.98
C ILE A 127 -4.73 -2.68 12.12
N ALA A 128 -4.58 -1.89 11.06
CA ALA A 128 -3.70 -0.71 11.10
C ALA A 128 -4.16 0.30 12.16
N LYS A 129 -5.46 0.55 12.26
CA LYS A 129 -6.02 1.45 13.26
C LYS A 129 -5.80 0.93 14.68
N GLU A 130 -5.98 -0.37 14.90
CA GLU A 130 -5.75 -0.98 16.20
C GLU A 130 -4.29 -0.89 16.63
N LEU A 131 -3.37 -1.10 15.71
CA LEU A 131 -1.95 -1.13 16.02
C LEU A 131 -1.32 0.27 16.10
N LEU A 132 -1.76 1.21 15.27
CA LEU A 132 -1.08 2.50 15.09
C LEU A 132 -1.96 3.74 15.29
N GLY A 133 -3.26 3.57 15.45
CA GLY A 133 -4.19 4.67 15.70
C GLY A 133 -5.11 4.99 14.53
N GLU A 134 -6.33 5.42 14.85
CA GLU A 134 -7.37 5.70 13.84
C GLU A 134 -7.01 6.80 12.85
N LYS A 135 -6.31 7.82 13.31
CA LYS A 135 -5.96 8.96 12.47
C LYS A 135 -4.90 8.65 11.41
N ARG A 136 -4.26 7.49 11.53
CA ARG A 136 -3.18 7.09 10.64
C ARG A 136 -3.69 6.40 9.38
N VAL A 137 -5.01 6.15 9.27
CA VAL A 137 -5.59 5.41 8.15
C VAL A 137 -6.70 6.23 7.52
N LEU A 138 -6.64 6.38 6.20
CA LEU A 138 -7.56 7.17 5.40
C LEU A 138 -8.16 6.30 4.29
N ASN A 139 -9.26 6.74 3.72
CA ASN A 139 -9.84 6.15 2.52
C ASN A 139 -9.65 7.10 1.31
N ILE A 140 -10.05 6.64 0.12
CA ILE A 140 -9.88 7.44 -1.09
C ILE A 140 -10.60 8.79 -0.98
N LYS A 141 -11.79 8.81 -0.39
CA LYS A 141 -12.57 10.05 -0.25
C LYS A 141 -11.81 11.11 0.55
N ASP A 142 -11.01 10.69 1.51
CA ASP A 142 -10.26 11.61 2.37
C ASP A 142 -9.18 12.37 1.61
N ILE A 143 -8.70 11.83 0.49
CA ILE A 143 -7.62 12.45 -0.29
C ILE A 143 -8.11 13.09 -1.60
N LEU A 144 -9.36 12.89 -1.97
CA LEU A 144 -9.96 13.43 -3.19
C LEU A 144 -10.65 14.76 -2.90
N MET A 145 -9.92 15.72 -2.52
CA MET A 145 -10.51 17.01 -2.17
C MET A 145 -10.37 18.03 -3.29
#